data_af9bc49277f50c6dbab106b9967ad5b0
#
_entry.id   af9bc49277f50c6dbab106b9967ad5b0
#
_cell.length_a   1.000
_cell.length_b   1.000
_cell.length_c   1.000
_cell.angle_alpha   90.00
_cell.angle_beta   90.00
_cell.angle_gamma   90.00
#
_symmetry.space_group_name_H-M   'P 1'
#
loop_
_entity.id
_entity.type
_entity.pdbx_description
1 polymer ?
#
loop_
_entity_poly.entity_id
_entity_poly.type
_entity_poly.pdbx_seq_one_letter_code
_entity_poly.pdbx_strand_id
1 'polypeptide(L)'
;MKSIFNTSSYYIIRAPLLPVSIYNTYLKNDEIDYSSFFQNKIIEETILTTTYHLYQSLTNISFDSETKKVRNAKESFLKYLIRMSTRGTPYGLLSGVSLGQLAEKTNIQIQEDVNYYYKSVKIDGSWLSKLIHFLESNYDYYQDSYVIWNERNYITDQRIYLDNQTCLIQENNRELVSIKNNDLLKFIKQSLQEDLTFKDLIKLISEKFLINDEQEIKSFIQNLLDKEIIFTSLRTAFKKENPLDYLLCFYRDFDNDFIRSLQLIHFEMMKYQIMEIGKGKKTFLRIRELMSHLFKAKEYIQIAVSYTHLRAHET
;
A
#
# COMPACT_ATOMS: atom_id res chain seq x y z
N MET A 1 12.44 -43.58 -2.44
CA MET A 1 12.71 -42.23 -2.89
C MET A 1 12.34 -41.28 -1.75
N LYS A 2 13.29 -40.52 -1.19
CA LYS A 2 12.94 -39.45 -0.24
C LYS A 2 12.23 -38.35 -1.03
N SER A 3 11.04 -37.97 -0.63
CA SER A 3 10.32 -36.83 -1.24
C SER A 3 11.19 -35.58 -1.20
N ILE A 4 11.41 -34.96 -2.36
CA ILE A 4 12.14 -33.69 -2.49
C ILE A 4 11.29 -32.53 -1.93
N PHE A 5 9.99 -32.74 -1.78
CA PHE A 5 9.04 -31.74 -1.29
C PHE A 5 8.48 -32.18 0.07
N ASN A 6 8.59 -31.29 1.06
CA ASN A 6 7.88 -31.43 2.32
C ASN A 6 6.61 -30.60 2.25
N THR A 7 5.46 -31.18 2.62
CA THR A 7 4.22 -30.44 2.79
C THR A 7 4.33 -29.51 3.99
N SER A 8 3.83 -28.27 3.84
CA SER A 8 3.70 -27.36 4.97
C SER A 8 2.72 -27.96 6.01
N SER A 9 2.99 -27.74 7.28
CA SER A 9 2.04 -28.06 8.35
C SER A 9 0.88 -27.06 8.43
N TYR A 10 0.95 -25.98 7.65
CA TYR A 10 -0.06 -24.91 7.60
C TYR A 10 -0.75 -24.87 6.26
N TYR A 11 -2.02 -24.47 6.28
CA TYR A 11 -2.82 -24.20 5.09
C TYR A 11 -3.56 -22.87 5.22
N ILE A 12 -3.97 -22.30 4.10
CA ILE A 12 -4.71 -21.04 4.05
C ILE A 12 -6.16 -21.33 3.65
N ILE A 13 -7.09 -20.88 4.49
CA ILE A 13 -8.51 -20.85 4.18
C ILE A 13 -8.86 -19.47 3.68
N ARG A 14 -9.67 -19.41 2.63
CA ARG A 14 -10.22 -18.17 2.09
C ARG A 14 -11.73 -18.31 2.03
N ALA A 15 -12.47 -17.35 2.58
CA ALA A 15 -13.91 -17.36 2.60
C ALA A 15 -14.48 -15.99 2.15
N PRO A 16 -15.63 -15.97 1.47
CA PRO A 16 -16.33 -14.72 1.17
C PRO A 16 -16.86 -14.09 2.46
N LEU A 17 -17.09 -12.77 2.43
CA LEU A 17 -17.57 -12.01 3.59
C LEU A 17 -19.00 -12.41 3.98
N LEU A 18 -19.85 -12.63 3.00
CA LEU A 18 -21.26 -12.98 3.20
C LEU A 18 -21.53 -14.47 2.96
N PRO A 19 -22.51 -15.07 3.63
CA PRO A 19 -22.87 -16.46 3.41
C PRO A 19 -23.50 -16.64 2.03
N VAL A 20 -23.33 -17.84 1.44
CA VAL A 20 -23.88 -18.19 0.13
C VAL A 20 -25.41 -18.19 0.12
N SER A 21 -26.05 -18.32 1.29
CA SER A 21 -27.52 -18.22 1.42
C SER A 21 -28.05 -16.88 0.91
N ILE A 22 -27.28 -15.79 1.08
CA ILE A 22 -27.63 -14.48 0.51
C ILE A 22 -27.75 -14.57 -1.00
N TYR A 23 -26.73 -15.14 -1.67
CA TYR A 23 -26.77 -15.35 -3.11
C TYR A 23 -27.98 -16.19 -3.56
N ASN A 24 -28.24 -17.31 -2.86
CA ASN A 24 -29.37 -18.17 -3.19
C ASN A 24 -30.74 -17.50 -3.00
N THR A 25 -30.88 -16.64 -2.00
CA THR A 25 -32.11 -15.87 -1.77
C THR A 25 -32.39 -14.91 -2.92
N TYR A 26 -31.35 -14.30 -3.50
CA TYR A 26 -31.49 -13.31 -4.56
C TYR A 26 -31.72 -13.90 -5.94
N LEU A 27 -31.11 -15.03 -6.26
CA LEU A 27 -31.34 -15.71 -7.53
C LEU A 27 -32.74 -16.32 -7.67
N LYS A 28 -33.42 -16.53 -6.55
CA LYS A 28 -34.77 -17.13 -6.53
C LYS A 28 -35.88 -16.10 -6.60
N ASN A 29 -35.58 -14.83 -6.34
CA ASN A 29 -36.54 -13.73 -6.36
C ASN A 29 -36.32 -12.87 -7.62
N ASP A 30 -37.32 -12.72 -8.44
CA ASP A 30 -37.26 -11.89 -9.67
C ASP A 30 -37.05 -10.39 -9.36
N GLU A 31 -37.28 -9.97 -8.12
CA GLU A 31 -37.07 -8.61 -7.66
C GLU A 31 -36.00 -8.55 -6.54
N ILE A 32 -34.90 -7.82 -6.83
CA ILE A 32 -33.83 -7.55 -5.87
C ILE A 32 -34.06 -6.17 -5.25
N ASP A 33 -34.24 -6.11 -3.94
CA ASP A 33 -34.27 -4.83 -3.21
C ASP A 33 -32.86 -4.27 -3.04
N TYR A 34 -32.35 -3.61 -4.09
CA TYR A 34 -31.04 -2.98 -4.09
C TYR A 34 -30.89 -1.90 -3.02
N SER A 35 -31.97 -1.21 -2.67
CA SER A 35 -31.96 -0.14 -1.67
C SER A 35 -31.67 -0.69 -0.27
N SER A 36 -32.40 -1.72 0.15
CA SER A 36 -32.21 -2.39 1.44
C SER A 36 -30.80 -2.94 1.56
N PHE A 37 -30.27 -3.54 0.48
CA PHE A 37 -28.90 -4.05 0.47
C PHE A 37 -27.86 -2.97 0.67
N PHE A 38 -27.99 -1.86 -0.05
CA PHE A 38 -27.05 -0.76 0.04
C PHE A 38 -27.13 -0.03 1.39
N GLN A 39 -28.28 -0.10 2.08
CA GLN A 39 -28.43 0.40 3.45
C GLN A 39 -27.78 -0.49 4.50
N ASN A 40 -27.45 -1.74 4.19
CA ASN A 40 -26.70 -2.60 5.09
C ASN A 40 -25.28 -2.05 5.25
N LYS A 41 -24.93 -1.67 6.47
CA LYS A 41 -23.67 -0.99 6.79
C LYS A 41 -22.42 -1.79 6.41
N ILE A 42 -22.47 -3.12 6.51
CA ILE A 42 -21.36 -4.01 6.13
C ILE A 42 -21.17 -3.97 4.62
N ILE A 43 -22.26 -4.08 3.85
CA ILE A 43 -22.24 -4.02 2.39
C ILE A 43 -21.80 -2.63 1.93
N GLU A 44 -22.35 -1.59 2.53
CA GLU A 44 -22.00 -0.20 2.23
C GLU A 44 -20.50 0.07 2.41
N GLU A 45 -19.94 -0.30 3.56
CA GLU A 45 -18.51 -0.14 3.86
C GLU A 45 -17.65 -1.00 2.91
N THR A 46 -18.09 -2.21 2.59
CA THR A 46 -17.38 -3.09 1.67
C THR A 46 -17.30 -2.48 0.26
N ILE A 47 -18.40 -1.96 -0.27
CA ILE A 47 -18.40 -1.28 -1.57
C ILE A 47 -17.55 -0.01 -1.54
N LEU A 48 -17.69 0.80 -0.49
CA LEU A 48 -16.90 2.02 -0.30
C LEU A 48 -15.39 1.76 -0.35
N THR A 49 -14.93 0.73 0.33
CA THR A 49 -13.50 0.40 0.46
C THR A 49 -12.94 -0.34 -0.74
N THR A 50 -13.79 -1.03 -1.48
CA THR A 50 -13.38 -1.85 -2.63
C THR A 50 -13.42 -1.07 -3.93
N THR A 51 -14.44 -0.22 -4.12
CA THR A 51 -14.64 0.58 -5.33
C THR A 51 -15.35 1.89 -5.01
N TYR A 52 -14.56 2.89 -4.69
CA TYR A 52 -15.07 4.22 -4.32
C TYR A 52 -15.96 4.83 -5.41
N HIS A 53 -15.61 4.61 -6.68
CA HIS A 53 -16.41 5.13 -7.80
C HIS A 53 -17.82 4.52 -7.85
N LEU A 54 -17.96 3.20 -7.63
CA LEU A 54 -19.26 2.56 -7.55
C LEU A 54 -20.03 3.05 -6.33
N TYR A 55 -19.38 3.18 -5.18
CA TYR A 55 -20.00 3.76 -3.99
C TYR A 55 -20.58 5.14 -4.26
N GLN A 56 -19.82 6.05 -4.88
CA GLN A 56 -20.30 7.38 -5.26
C GLN A 56 -21.50 7.30 -6.25
N SER A 57 -21.44 6.36 -7.19
CA SER A 57 -22.55 6.16 -8.15
C SER A 57 -23.81 5.72 -7.44
N LEU A 58 -23.73 4.77 -6.50
CA LEU A 58 -24.88 4.24 -5.75
C LEU A 58 -25.47 5.26 -4.77
N THR A 59 -24.66 6.13 -4.17
CA THR A 59 -25.15 7.20 -3.27
C THR A 59 -25.88 8.32 -4.00
N ASN A 60 -25.67 8.48 -5.32
CA ASN A 60 -26.20 9.57 -6.12
C ASN A 60 -27.34 9.15 -7.06
N ILE A 61 -27.90 7.95 -6.90
CA ILE A 61 -29.03 7.46 -7.73
C ILE A 61 -30.24 7.16 -6.86
N SER A 62 -31.45 7.27 -7.47
CA SER A 62 -32.64 6.63 -6.95
C SER A 62 -32.74 5.23 -7.54
N PHE A 63 -32.83 4.20 -6.72
CA PHE A 63 -32.96 2.83 -7.17
C PHE A 63 -34.29 2.54 -7.90
N ASP A 64 -35.30 3.38 -7.71
CA ASP A 64 -36.59 3.26 -8.40
C ASP A 64 -36.57 3.77 -9.85
N SER A 65 -35.51 4.46 -10.24
CA SER A 65 -35.36 4.99 -11.60
C SER A 65 -34.87 3.91 -12.56
N GLU A 66 -35.35 3.95 -13.81
CA GLU A 66 -35.00 3.01 -14.89
C GLU A 66 -33.98 3.57 -15.88
N THR A 67 -33.28 4.62 -15.54
CA THR A 67 -32.27 5.19 -16.44
C THR A 67 -31.13 4.19 -16.73
N LYS A 68 -30.49 4.31 -17.89
CA LYS A 68 -29.29 3.50 -18.23
C LYS A 68 -28.22 3.55 -17.17
N LYS A 69 -28.01 4.72 -16.55
CA LYS A 69 -27.02 4.92 -15.47
C LYS A 69 -27.37 4.07 -14.25
N VAL A 70 -28.64 4.08 -13.83
CA VAL A 70 -29.09 3.29 -12.67
C VAL A 70 -28.99 1.80 -12.95
N ARG A 71 -29.40 1.34 -14.14
CA ARG A 71 -29.27 -0.05 -14.54
C ARG A 71 -27.83 -0.54 -14.50
N ASN A 72 -26.89 0.21 -15.07
CA ASN A 72 -25.46 -0.14 -15.03
C ASN A 72 -24.92 -0.17 -13.58
N ALA A 73 -25.36 0.74 -12.71
CA ALA A 73 -24.97 0.76 -11.30
C ALA A 73 -25.55 -0.46 -10.56
N LYS A 74 -26.80 -0.81 -10.78
CA LYS A 74 -27.46 -2.02 -10.23
C LYS A 74 -26.72 -3.30 -10.67
N GLU A 75 -26.42 -3.45 -11.96
CA GLU A 75 -25.66 -4.60 -12.47
C GLU A 75 -24.25 -4.70 -11.85
N SER A 76 -23.58 -3.58 -11.73
CA SER A 76 -22.25 -3.54 -11.08
C SER A 76 -22.36 -3.92 -9.61
N PHE A 77 -23.32 -3.38 -8.90
CA PHE A 77 -23.56 -3.68 -7.49
C PHE A 77 -23.90 -5.16 -7.29
N LEU A 78 -24.76 -5.74 -8.13
CA LEU A 78 -25.10 -7.17 -8.10
C LEU A 78 -23.84 -8.05 -8.27
N LYS A 79 -22.93 -7.72 -9.20
CA LYS A 79 -21.65 -8.43 -9.37
C LYS A 79 -20.81 -8.45 -8.09
N TYR A 80 -20.80 -7.35 -7.34
CA TYR A 80 -20.11 -7.28 -6.06
C TYR A 80 -20.83 -8.07 -4.96
N LEU A 81 -22.17 -8.05 -4.90
CA LEU A 81 -22.94 -8.88 -3.97
C LEU A 81 -22.68 -10.36 -4.20
N ILE A 82 -22.71 -10.81 -5.46
CA ILE A 82 -22.37 -12.18 -5.85
C ILE A 82 -20.94 -12.51 -5.40
N ARG A 83 -19.99 -11.62 -5.64
CA ARG A 83 -18.60 -11.82 -5.25
C ARG A 83 -18.42 -11.94 -3.76
N MET A 84 -19.08 -11.09 -2.97
CA MET A 84 -19.07 -11.13 -1.50
C MET A 84 -19.63 -12.42 -0.92
N SER A 85 -20.49 -13.13 -1.65
CA SER A 85 -21.17 -14.34 -1.18
C SER A 85 -20.57 -15.65 -1.71
N THR A 86 -19.82 -15.60 -2.82
CA THR A 86 -19.42 -16.82 -3.54
C THR A 86 -17.93 -16.95 -3.79
N ARG A 87 -17.14 -15.88 -3.66
CA ARG A 87 -15.71 -15.90 -4.00
C ARG A 87 -14.82 -15.64 -2.81
N GLY A 88 -13.98 -16.62 -2.47
CA GLY A 88 -12.98 -16.52 -1.42
C GLY A 88 -11.70 -15.76 -1.83
N THR A 89 -11.64 -15.11 -3.01
CA THR A 89 -10.44 -14.35 -3.42
C THR A 89 -10.33 -13.07 -2.60
N PRO A 90 -9.28 -12.89 -1.76
CA PRO A 90 -9.14 -11.71 -0.93
C PRO A 90 -8.97 -10.45 -1.76
N TYR A 91 -9.81 -9.46 -1.49
CA TYR A 91 -9.69 -8.11 -2.02
C TYR A 91 -10.54 -7.15 -1.18
N GLY A 92 -9.91 -6.23 -0.48
CA GLY A 92 -10.60 -5.34 0.45
C GLY A 92 -11.39 -6.13 1.49
N LEU A 93 -12.61 -5.73 1.75
CA LEU A 93 -13.53 -6.40 2.66
C LEU A 93 -14.36 -7.51 2.00
N LEU A 94 -14.19 -7.81 0.70
CA LEU A 94 -15.03 -8.78 -0.02
C LEU A 94 -14.88 -10.22 0.46
N SER A 95 -13.72 -10.56 0.97
CA SER A 95 -13.39 -11.89 1.49
C SER A 95 -12.22 -11.80 2.47
N GLY A 96 -12.08 -12.77 3.32
CA GLY A 96 -11.02 -12.82 4.28
C GLY A 96 -10.20 -14.11 4.19
N VAL A 97 -9.13 -14.13 4.97
CA VAL A 97 -8.12 -15.18 5.01
C VAL A 97 -7.96 -15.67 6.43
N SER A 98 -7.75 -16.97 6.58
CA SER A 98 -7.39 -17.60 7.85
C SER A 98 -6.27 -18.61 7.64
N LEU A 99 -5.42 -18.76 8.64
CA LEU A 99 -4.43 -19.83 8.70
C LEU A 99 -5.01 -21.00 9.49
N GLY A 100 -4.86 -22.20 8.96
CA GLY A 100 -5.15 -23.44 9.66
C GLY A 100 -3.88 -24.28 9.77
N GLN A 101 -3.87 -25.20 10.72
CA GLN A 101 -2.81 -26.17 10.91
C GLN A 101 -3.34 -27.58 10.61
N LEU A 102 -2.55 -28.40 9.91
CA LEU A 102 -2.87 -29.80 9.68
C LEU A 102 -2.84 -30.57 11.01
N ALA A 103 -3.90 -31.31 11.30
CA ALA A 103 -4.04 -32.12 12.48
C ALA A 103 -4.64 -33.48 12.11
N GLU A 104 -4.57 -34.44 13.02
CA GLU A 104 -5.15 -35.80 12.81
C GLU A 104 -6.66 -35.80 12.64
N LYS A 105 -7.34 -34.81 13.24
CA LYS A 105 -8.80 -34.64 13.12
C LYS A 105 -9.11 -33.28 12.48
N THR A 106 -10.00 -33.31 11.50
CA THR A 106 -10.50 -32.10 10.87
C THR A 106 -11.43 -31.35 11.83
N ASN A 107 -11.06 -30.14 12.19
CA ASN A 107 -11.91 -29.20 12.92
C ASN A 107 -11.74 -27.80 12.26
N ILE A 108 -12.70 -27.43 11.42
CA ILE A 108 -12.71 -26.11 10.76
C ILE A 108 -13.92 -25.36 11.30
N GLN A 109 -13.65 -24.30 12.06
CA GLN A 109 -14.68 -23.40 12.54
C GLN A 109 -14.42 -22.02 11.92
N ILE A 110 -15.34 -21.56 11.08
CA ILE A 110 -15.35 -20.19 10.57
C ILE A 110 -16.27 -19.39 11.46
N GLN A 111 -15.75 -18.30 12.02
CA GLN A 111 -16.55 -17.39 12.81
C GLN A 111 -17.60 -16.73 11.92
N GLU A 112 -18.88 -16.90 12.24
CA GLU A 112 -19.99 -16.34 11.45
C GLU A 112 -20.22 -14.86 11.74
N ASP A 113 -19.86 -14.40 12.94
CA ASP A 113 -20.03 -13.01 13.35
C ASP A 113 -18.87 -12.15 12.84
N VAL A 114 -19.17 -11.24 11.92
CA VAL A 114 -18.20 -10.29 11.33
C VAL A 114 -17.56 -9.36 12.34
N ASN A 115 -18.10 -9.21 13.54
CA ASN A 115 -17.52 -8.39 14.60
C ASN A 115 -16.19 -8.97 15.13
N TYR A 116 -15.94 -10.25 14.90
CA TYR A 116 -14.69 -10.91 15.26
C TYR A 116 -13.65 -10.90 14.14
N TYR A 117 -13.93 -10.25 13.02
CA TYR A 117 -13.00 -10.16 11.91
C TYR A 117 -12.00 -9.02 12.10
N TYR A 118 -10.73 -9.26 11.80
CA TYR A 118 -9.68 -8.26 11.87
C TYR A 118 -9.44 -7.64 10.53
N LYS A 119 -9.34 -6.32 10.52
CA LYS A 119 -8.86 -5.56 9.36
C LYS A 119 -7.36 -5.30 9.51
N SER A 120 -6.58 -5.59 8.49
CA SER A 120 -5.22 -5.07 8.32
C SER A 120 -5.29 -3.93 7.32
N VAL A 121 -4.80 -2.77 7.70
CA VAL A 121 -4.87 -1.54 6.89
C VAL A 121 -3.45 -1.07 6.60
N LYS A 122 -3.10 -0.94 5.32
CA LYS A 122 -1.78 -0.49 4.86
C LYS A 122 -1.94 0.63 3.85
N ILE A 123 -0.93 1.47 3.74
CA ILE A 123 -0.88 2.47 2.66
C ILE A 123 -0.79 1.77 1.32
N ASP A 124 -1.52 2.27 0.33
CA ASP A 124 -1.37 1.81 -1.06
C ASP A 124 0.00 2.17 -1.62
N GLY A 125 0.59 1.24 -2.39
CA GLY A 125 1.92 1.41 -2.96
C GLY A 125 2.05 2.63 -3.88
N SER A 126 0.99 3.00 -4.62
CA SER A 126 1.00 4.16 -5.50
C SER A 126 1.02 5.48 -4.73
N TRP A 127 0.31 5.53 -3.60
CA TRP A 127 0.36 6.71 -2.73
C TRP A 127 1.71 6.79 -1.98
N LEU A 128 2.22 5.65 -1.49
CA LEU A 128 3.54 5.57 -0.86
C LEU A 128 4.64 6.03 -1.82
N SER A 129 4.55 5.67 -3.11
CA SER A 129 5.50 6.13 -4.13
C SER A 129 5.54 7.66 -4.23
N LYS A 130 4.38 8.30 -4.21
CA LYS A 130 4.29 9.78 -4.23
C LYS A 130 4.86 10.42 -2.97
N LEU A 131 4.60 9.81 -1.81
CA LEU A 131 5.18 10.24 -0.55
C LEU A 131 6.71 10.16 -0.59
N ILE A 132 7.27 9.02 -0.96
CA ILE A 132 8.72 8.84 -1.03
C ILE A 132 9.35 9.82 -2.04
N HIS A 133 8.74 9.99 -3.22
CA HIS A 133 9.24 10.96 -4.19
C HIS A 133 9.24 12.39 -3.66
N PHE A 134 8.18 12.79 -2.95
CA PHE A 134 8.13 14.11 -2.31
C PHE A 134 9.26 14.28 -1.27
N LEU A 135 9.49 13.28 -0.44
CA LEU A 135 10.56 13.28 0.55
C LEU A 135 11.95 13.33 -0.11
N GLU A 136 12.15 12.57 -1.20
CA GLU A 136 13.40 12.56 -1.98
C GLU A 136 13.62 13.81 -2.84
N SER A 137 12.59 14.62 -3.05
CA SER A 137 12.70 15.89 -3.80
C SER A 137 13.08 17.08 -2.92
N ASN A 138 13.16 16.91 -1.60
CA ASN A 138 13.50 17.97 -0.67
C ASN A 138 14.62 17.51 0.27
N TYR A 139 15.78 18.14 0.14
CA TYR A 139 17.00 17.82 0.90
C TYR A 139 16.77 17.77 2.41
N ASP A 140 15.98 18.68 2.97
CA ASP A 140 15.72 18.76 4.40
C ASP A 140 15.04 17.48 4.93
N TYR A 141 14.30 16.75 4.11
CA TYR A 141 13.68 15.48 4.50
C TYR A 141 14.61 14.27 4.36
N TYR A 142 15.58 14.28 3.43
CA TYR A 142 16.39 13.09 3.22
C TYR A 142 17.86 13.21 3.66
N GLN A 143 18.34 14.39 4.07
CA GLN A 143 19.74 14.62 4.40
C GLN A 143 20.32 13.64 5.44
N ASP A 144 19.53 13.24 6.42
CA ASP A 144 19.91 12.31 7.48
C ASP A 144 19.60 10.83 7.13
N SER A 145 19.04 10.56 5.94
CA SER A 145 18.86 9.20 5.46
C SER A 145 20.14 8.62 4.86
N TYR A 146 20.29 7.30 4.92
CA TYR A 146 21.44 6.64 4.28
C TYR A 146 21.33 6.62 2.77
N VAL A 147 22.47 6.78 2.12
CA VAL A 147 22.62 6.65 0.67
C VAL A 147 22.76 5.17 0.31
N ILE A 148 22.00 4.72 -0.66
CA ILE A 148 22.04 3.34 -1.15
C ILE A 148 22.40 3.36 -2.63
N TRP A 149 23.46 2.65 -3.01
CA TRP A 149 23.77 2.43 -4.42
C TRP A 149 22.73 1.51 -5.06
N ASN A 150 22.26 1.84 -6.26
CA ASN A 150 21.36 0.95 -6.97
C ASN A 150 22.15 -0.18 -7.64
N GLU A 151 22.09 -1.39 -7.10
CA GLU A 151 22.81 -2.57 -7.61
C GLU A 151 22.32 -3.02 -9.01
N ARG A 152 21.25 -2.47 -9.53
CA ARG A 152 20.80 -2.69 -10.91
C ARG A 152 21.60 -1.88 -11.92
N ASN A 153 22.44 -0.94 -11.47
CA ASN A 153 23.37 -0.21 -12.31
C ASN A 153 24.45 -1.18 -12.82
N TYR A 154 24.66 -1.25 -14.12
CA TYR A 154 25.86 -1.88 -14.67
C TYR A 154 26.83 -0.82 -15.16
N ILE A 155 28.11 -1.06 -14.91
CA ILE A 155 29.18 -0.11 -15.06
C ILE A 155 30.14 -0.58 -16.13
N THR A 156 30.43 0.31 -17.08
CA THR A 156 31.54 0.17 -18.03
C THR A 156 32.63 1.18 -17.64
N ASP A 157 33.78 1.10 -18.27
CA ASP A 157 34.88 2.06 -18.02
C ASP A 157 34.45 3.50 -18.23
N GLN A 158 33.57 3.75 -19.19
CA GLN A 158 33.16 5.10 -19.59
C GLN A 158 31.80 5.53 -19.06
N ARG A 159 30.88 4.59 -18.82
CA ARG A 159 29.49 4.93 -18.49
C ARG A 159 28.87 3.99 -17.46
N ILE A 160 27.91 4.52 -16.72
CA ILE A 160 27.01 3.78 -15.87
C ILE A 160 25.66 3.75 -16.58
N TYR A 161 25.04 2.58 -16.63
CA TYR A 161 23.75 2.35 -17.25
C TYR A 161 22.77 1.79 -16.23
N LEU A 162 21.54 2.22 -16.33
CA LEU A 162 20.40 1.64 -15.62
C LEU A 162 19.33 1.30 -16.65
N ASP A 163 19.07 0.02 -16.82
CA ASP A 163 17.98 -0.49 -17.63
C ASP A 163 16.73 -0.63 -16.76
N ASN A 164 15.55 -0.27 -17.29
CA ASN A 164 14.28 -0.30 -16.58
C ASN A 164 14.26 0.56 -15.29
N GLN A 165 14.42 1.85 -15.44
CA GLN A 165 14.17 2.80 -14.39
C GLN A 165 12.76 2.57 -13.80
N THR A 166 12.69 2.23 -12.53
CA THR A 166 11.43 2.14 -11.78
C THR A 166 11.02 3.53 -11.32
N CYS A 167 10.64 4.39 -12.24
CA CYS A 167 10.18 5.70 -11.86
C CYS A 167 8.97 5.58 -10.93
N LEU A 168 9.10 6.08 -9.71
CA LEU A 168 8.03 6.05 -8.70
C LEU A 168 6.73 6.74 -9.17
N ILE A 169 6.80 7.58 -10.22
CA ILE A 169 5.70 8.44 -10.65
C ILE A 169 5.25 8.19 -12.09
N GLN A 170 6.15 7.75 -12.98
CA GLN A 170 5.81 7.57 -14.40
C GLN A 170 5.51 6.10 -14.72
N GLU A 171 4.24 5.81 -14.95
CA GLU A 171 3.77 4.44 -15.25
C GLU A 171 4.27 3.86 -16.58
N ASN A 172 4.90 4.65 -17.48
CA ASN A 172 5.12 4.21 -18.88
C ASN A 172 6.47 4.55 -19.54
N ASN A 173 7.42 5.19 -18.88
CA ASN A 173 8.72 5.49 -19.52
C ASN A 173 9.81 4.51 -19.03
N ARG A 174 10.01 3.47 -19.81
CA ARG A 174 11.19 2.59 -19.69
C ARG A 174 12.31 3.19 -20.54
N GLU A 175 12.97 4.21 -20.03
CA GLU A 175 14.12 4.80 -20.71
C GLU A 175 15.42 4.22 -20.17
N LEU A 176 16.33 3.92 -21.07
CA LEU A 176 17.70 3.59 -20.69
C LEU A 176 18.38 4.84 -20.15
N VAL A 177 18.64 4.87 -18.85
CA VAL A 177 19.43 5.92 -18.24
C VAL A 177 20.91 5.61 -18.43
N SER A 178 21.69 6.61 -18.87
CA SER A 178 23.12 6.47 -19.05
C SER A 178 23.82 7.76 -18.61
N ILE A 179 24.77 7.63 -17.69
CA ILE A 179 25.60 8.74 -17.21
C ILE A 179 27.08 8.43 -17.40
N LYS A 180 27.91 9.47 -17.53
CA LYS A 180 29.36 9.30 -17.65
C LYS A 180 29.94 8.80 -16.33
N ASN A 181 30.74 7.71 -16.38
CA ASN A 181 31.45 7.19 -15.22
C ASN A 181 32.71 8.00 -14.98
N ASN A 182 32.60 9.03 -14.15
CA ASN A 182 33.71 9.92 -13.79
C ASN A 182 34.28 9.58 -12.40
N ASP A 183 35.36 10.24 -12.02
CA ASP A 183 36.05 9.98 -10.76
C ASP A 183 35.16 10.32 -9.53
N LEU A 184 34.27 11.30 -9.64
CA LEU A 184 33.30 11.61 -8.60
C LEU A 184 32.34 10.46 -8.36
N LEU A 185 31.79 9.83 -9.42
CA LEU A 185 30.89 8.69 -9.28
C LEU A 185 31.61 7.45 -8.75
N LYS A 186 32.86 7.21 -9.18
CA LYS A 186 33.69 6.13 -8.63
C LYS A 186 33.94 6.34 -7.14
N PHE A 187 34.24 7.58 -6.74
CA PHE A 187 34.43 7.94 -5.34
C PHE A 187 33.15 7.73 -4.53
N ILE A 188 32.00 8.23 -5.01
CA ILE A 188 30.72 8.00 -4.35
C ILE A 188 30.49 6.51 -4.14
N LYS A 189 30.60 5.69 -5.19
CA LYS A 189 30.37 4.23 -5.08
C LYS A 189 31.31 3.57 -4.07
N GLN A 190 32.58 3.99 -4.01
CA GLN A 190 33.56 3.46 -3.06
C GLN A 190 33.22 3.87 -1.63
N SER A 191 32.76 5.12 -1.41
CA SER A 191 32.39 5.64 -0.11
C SER A 191 31.14 4.96 0.48
N LEU A 192 30.26 4.39 -0.36
CA LEU A 192 29.04 3.70 0.07
C LEU A 192 29.25 2.23 0.52
N GLN A 193 30.49 1.82 0.78
CA GLN A 193 30.77 0.52 1.43
C GLN A 193 30.48 0.55 2.94
N GLU A 194 30.39 1.74 3.51
CA GLU A 194 29.96 2.01 4.89
C GLU A 194 28.62 2.74 4.88
N ASP A 195 27.86 2.64 5.98
CA ASP A 195 26.61 3.36 6.16
C ASP A 195 26.88 4.87 6.19
N LEU A 196 26.51 5.57 5.13
CA LEU A 196 26.80 6.99 4.94
C LEU A 196 25.50 7.76 4.70
N THR A 197 25.29 8.85 5.46
CA THR A 197 24.15 9.74 5.23
C THR A 197 24.39 10.66 4.03
N PHE A 198 23.31 11.23 3.46
CA PHE A 198 23.47 12.23 2.39
C PHE A 198 24.24 13.45 2.85
N LYS A 199 24.05 13.89 4.08
CA LYS A 199 24.77 15.01 4.69
C LYS A 199 26.27 14.71 4.77
N ASP A 200 26.65 13.52 5.23
CA ASP A 200 28.05 13.12 5.32
C ASP A 200 28.67 12.93 3.93
N LEU A 201 27.93 12.36 2.97
CA LEU A 201 28.37 12.22 1.60
C LEU A 201 28.70 13.58 0.96
N ILE A 202 27.83 14.59 1.14
CA ILE A 202 28.07 15.94 0.63
C ILE A 202 29.34 16.53 1.20
N LYS A 203 29.55 16.38 2.52
CA LYS A 203 30.77 16.83 3.19
C LYS A 203 32.03 16.15 2.63
N LEU A 204 31.99 14.81 2.49
CA LEU A 204 33.09 14.05 1.91
C LEU A 204 33.43 14.46 0.47
N ILE A 205 32.42 14.73 -0.35
CA ILE A 205 32.61 15.22 -1.73
C ILE A 205 33.26 16.61 -1.72
N SER A 206 32.74 17.53 -0.90
CA SER A 206 33.28 18.89 -0.76
C SER A 206 34.78 18.85 -0.38
N GLU A 207 35.14 18.07 0.63
CA GLU A 207 36.52 17.93 1.09
C GLU A 207 37.42 17.27 0.03
N LYS A 208 36.99 16.20 -0.61
CA LYS A 208 37.79 15.43 -1.57
C LYS A 208 38.06 16.17 -2.87
N PHE A 209 37.07 16.88 -3.38
CA PHE A 209 37.13 17.56 -4.70
C PHE A 209 37.31 19.06 -4.57
N LEU A 210 37.47 19.60 -3.33
CA LEU A 210 37.64 21.02 -3.05
C LEU A 210 36.53 21.88 -3.66
N ILE A 211 35.30 21.40 -3.65
CA ILE A 211 34.11 22.09 -4.13
C ILE A 211 33.54 22.91 -2.97
N ASN A 212 33.59 24.24 -3.08
CA ASN A 212 33.10 25.14 -2.04
C ASN A 212 31.59 25.42 -2.14
N ASP A 213 30.99 25.19 -3.28
CA ASP A 213 29.54 25.37 -3.49
C ASP A 213 28.78 24.07 -3.13
N GLU A 214 28.29 24.03 -1.91
CA GLU A 214 27.46 22.89 -1.43
C GLU A 214 26.19 22.73 -2.26
N GLN A 215 25.64 23.80 -2.83
CA GLN A 215 24.42 23.74 -3.65
C GLN A 215 24.67 23.01 -4.97
N GLU A 216 25.87 23.15 -5.54
CA GLU A 216 26.26 22.38 -6.73
C GLU A 216 26.29 20.88 -6.42
N ILE A 217 26.86 20.48 -5.27
CA ILE A 217 26.91 19.09 -4.84
C ILE A 217 25.50 18.55 -4.59
N LYS A 218 24.62 19.30 -3.91
CA LYS A 218 23.22 18.92 -3.66
C LYS A 218 22.46 18.73 -4.97
N SER A 219 22.64 19.62 -5.93
CA SER A 219 22.00 19.52 -7.25
C SER A 219 22.48 18.29 -8.01
N PHE A 220 23.76 17.97 -7.93
CA PHE A 220 24.31 16.75 -8.53
C PHE A 220 23.74 15.49 -7.88
N ILE A 221 23.71 15.42 -6.55
CA ILE A 221 23.13 14.30 -5.78
C ILE A 221 21.63 14.14 -6.13
N GLN A 222 20.87 15.24 -6.21
CA GLN A 222 19.47 15.19 -6.62
C GLN A 222 19.31 14.58 -8.01
N ASN A 223 20.17 14.95 -8.95
CA ASN A 223 20.17 14.37 -10.30
C ASN A 223 20.44 12.84 -10.28
N LEU A 224 21.29 12.36 -9.36
CA LEU A 224 21.52 10.92 -9.19
C LEU A 224 20.31 10.20 -8.59
N LEU A 225 19.59 10.83 -7.66
CA LEU A 225 18.33 10.32 -7.11
C LEU A 225 17.24 10.27 -8.19
N ASP A 226 17.06 11.35 -8.93
CA ASP A 226 16.06 11.46 -10.01
C ASP A 226 16.29 10.41 -11.10
N LYS A 227 17.56 10.07 -11.37
CA LYS A 227 17.96 9.01 -12.30
C LYS A 227 18.02 7.62 -11.69
N GLU A 228 17.67 7.49 -10.43
CA GLU A 228 17.71 6.23 -9.69
C GLU A 228 19.10 5.52 -9.70
N ILE A 229 20.18 6.28 -9.85
CA ILE A 229 21.55 5.74 -9.71
C ILE A 229 21.86 5.43 -8.24
N ILE A 230 21.34 6.26 -7.36
CA ILE A 230 21.33 6.05 -5.91
C ILE A 230 19.91 6.16 -5.38
N PHE A 231 19.68 5.65 -4.19
CA PHE A 231 18.42 5.72 -3.45
C PHE A 231 18.62 6.26 -2.04
N THR A 232 17.56 6.74 -1.45
CA THR A 232 17.50 6.96 -0.01
C THR A 232 17.10 5.68 0.73
N SER A 233 17.54 5.54 1.99
CA SER A 233 17.04 4.49 2.89
C SER A 233 15.53 4.61 3.16
N LEU A 234 14.89 5.75 2.88
CA LEU A 234 13.43 5.92 2.98
C LEU A 234 12.68 4.93 2.11
N ARG A 235 13.24 4.52 0.95
CA ARG A 235 12.65 3.48 0.08
C ARG A 235 12.54 2.12 0.76
N THR A 236 13.23 1.88 1.87
CA THR A 236 13.05 0.67 2.68
C THR A 236 11.62 0.54 3.21
N ALA A 237 10.87 1.65 3.31
CA ALA A 237 9.46 1.65 3.66
C ALA A 237 8.62 0.68 2.80
N PHE A 238 8.95 0.51 1.50
CA PHE A 238 8.24 -0.44 0.62
C PHE A 238 8.36 -1.91 1.06
N LYS A 239 9.39 -2.25 1.84
CA LYS A 239 9.64 -3.61 2.35
C LYS A 239 9.09 -3.83 3.75
N LYS A 240 8.60 -2.77 4.40
CA LYS A 240 8.09 -2.85 5.78
C LYS A 240 6.64 -3.29 5.80
N GLU A 241 6.28 -3.99 6.85
CA GLU A 241 4.89 -4.37 7.09
C GLU A 241 4.00 -3.13 7.23
N ASN A 242 4.45 -2.13 7.98
CA ASN A 242 3.83 -0.83 8.18
C ASN A 242 4.75 0.29 7.67
N PRO A 243 4.63 0.69 6.40
CA PRO A 243 5.49 1.70 5.80
C PRO A 243 5.47 3.04 6.53
N LEU A 244 4.28 3.46 7.00
CA LEU A 244 4.11 4.75 7.65
C LEU A 244 4.76 4.78 9.05
N ASP A 245 4.69 3.67 9.81
CA ASP A 245 5.38 3.55 11.09
C ASP A 245 6.88 3.73 10.92
N TYR A 246 7.45 3.08 9.90
CA TYR A 246 8.87 3.21 9.59
C TYR A 246 9.27 4.65 9.29
N LEU A 247 8.50 5.35 8.45
CA LEU A 247 8.77 6.75 8.10
C LEU A 247 8.58 7.68 9.30
N LEU A 248 7.51 7.52 10.08
CA LEU A 248 7.26 8.34 11.26
C LEU A 248 8.32 8.10 12.36
N CYS A 249 8.86 6.90 12.48
CA CYS A 249 9.98 6.62 13.37
C CYS A 249 11.24 7.37 12.92
N PHE A 250 11.50 7.44 11.61
CA PHE A 250 12.62 8.22 11.06
C PHE A 250 12.43 9.72 11.32
N TYR A 251 11.20 10.25 11.15
CA TYR A 251 10.86 11.67 11.33
C TYR A 251 10.39 12.05 12.73
N ARG A 252 10.66 11.24 13.76
CA ARG A 252 10.15 11.46 15.13
C ARG A 252 10.51 12.83 15.72
N ASP A 253 11.69 13.37 15.35
CA ASP A 253 12.20 14.64 15.85
C ASP A 253 11.86 15.83 14.91
N PHE A 254 11.12 15.59 13.84
CA PHE A 254 10.66 16.61 12.92
C PHE A 254 9.31 17.18 13.38
N ASP A 255 9.25 18.48 13.59
CA ASP A 255 8.04 19.19 13.97
C ASP A 255 7.62 20.18 12.88
N ASN A 256 6.90 19.67 11.88
CA ASN A 256 6.29 20.49 10.84
C ASN A 256 4.89 19.98 10.46
N ASP A 257 4.11 20.81 9.77
CA ASP A 257 2.72 20.50 9.43
C ASP A 257 2.57 19.28 8.51
N PHE A 258 3.58 19.02 7.67
CA PHE A 258 3.58 17.84 6.80
C PHE A 258 3.69 16.55 7.62
N ILE A 259 4.64 16.48 8.55
CA ILE A 259 4.81 15.30 9.41
C ILE A 259 3.62 15.13 10.35
N ARG A 260 3.07 16.22 10.91
CA ARG A 260 1.82 16.18 11.70
C ARG A 260 0.66 15.62 10.88
N SER A 261 0.57 15.95 9.58
CA SER A 261 -0.45 15.39 8.69
C SER A 261 -0.27 13.88 8.48
N LEU A 262 0.97 13.38 8.34
CA LEU A 262 1.27 11.95 8.27
C LEU A 262 0.92 11.23 9.58
N GLN A 263 1.22 11.83 10.73
CA GLN A 263 0.85 11.30 12.05
C GLN A 263 -0.68 11.19 12.20
N LEU A 264 -1.43 12.19 11.73
CA LEU A 264 -2.89 12.17 11.76
C LEU A 264 -3.45 11.08 10.84
N ILE A 265 -2.91 10.92 9.64
CA ILE A 265 -3.28 9.83 8.71
C ILE A 265 -3.04 8.48 9.40
N HIS A 266 -1.87 8.28 9.98
CA HIS A 266 -1.52 7.06 10.70
C HIS A 266 -2.50 6.76 11.85
N PHE A 267 -2.79 7.76 12.67
CA PHE A 267 -3.76 7.65 13.77
C PHE A 267 -5.15 7.20 13.26
N GLU A 268 -5.67 7.84 12.21
CA GLU A 268 -6.97 7.46 11.64
C GLU A 268 -6.95 6.06 11.00
N MET A 269 -5.82 5.63 10.41
CA MET A 269 -5.67 4.28 9.90
C MET A 269 -5.69 3.22 11.02
N MET A 270 -4.96 3.45 12.11
CA MET A 270 -4.97 2.56 13.28
C MET A 270 -6.35 2.48 13.92
N LYS A 271 -7.04 3.62 14.05
CA LYS A 271 -8.42 3.67 14.50
C LYS A 271 -9.35 2.88 13.59
N TYR A 272 -9.23 3.03 12.27
CA TYR A 272 -10.02 2.28 11.29
C TYR A 272 -9.77 0.77 11.38
N GLN A 273 -8.54 0.36 11.61
CA GLN A 273 -8.14 -1.05 11.70
C GLN A 273 -8.86 -1.79 12.83
N ILE A 274 -9.06 -1.15 13.99
CA ILE A 274 -9.71 -1.76 15.16
C ILE A 274 -11.24 -1.63 15.17
N MET A 275 -11.82 -0.87 14.23
CA MET A 275 -13.28 -0.73 14.14
C MET A 275 -13.91 -1.99 13.56
N GLU A 276 -15.08 -2.35 14.06
CA GLU A 276 -15.90 -3.42 13.46
C GLU A 276 -16.27 -3.10 12.01
N ILE A 277 -16.39 -4.14 11.17
CA ILE A 277 -16.87 -3.98 9.79
C ILE A 277 -18.31 -3.48 9.81
N GLY A 278 -18.60 -2.47 9.00
CA GLY A 278 -19.89 -1.77 8.98
C GLY A 278 -19.92 -0.49 9.81
N LYS A 279 -18.92 -0.23 10.66
CA LYS A 279 -18.83 0.99 11.47
C LYS A 279 -17.75 1.98 11.01
N GLY A 280 -16.92 1.59 10.04
CA GLY A 280 -15.70 2.32 9.63
C GLY A 280 -15.90 3.40 8.58
N LYS A 281 -17.08 3.55 7.98
CA LYS A 281 -17.36 4.46 6.85
C LYS A 281 -16.81 5.88 7.03
N LYS A 282 -17.11 6.54 8.15
CA LYS A 282 -16.70 7.92 8.40
C LYS A 282 -15.18 8.05 8.50
N THR A 283 -14.56 7.12 9.21
CA THR A 283 -13.10 7.11 9.41
C THR A 283 -12.37 6.83 8.08
N PHE A 284 -12.87 5.88 7.27
CA PHE A 284 -12.31 5.62 5.95
C PHE A 284 -12.37 6.85 5.02
N LEU A 285 -13.52 7.55 4.99
CA LEU A 285 -13.66 8.79 4.21
C LEU A 285 -12.71 9.87 4.71
N ARG A 286 -12.51 9.98 6.02
CA ARG A 286 -11.56 10.92 6.62
C ARG A 286 -10.11 10.61 6.23
N ILE A 287 -9.69 9.34 6.27
CA ILE A 287 -8.37 8.92 5.80
C ILE A 287 -8.19 9.33 4.34
N ARG A 288 -9.16 9.00 3.50
CA ARG A 288 -9.13 9.32 2.07
C ARG A 288 -9.02 10.84 1.81
N GLU A 289 -9.75 11.64 2.56
CA GLU A 289 -9.68 13.11 2.52
C GLU A 289 -8.28 13.59 2.87
N LEU A 290 -7.76 13.22 4.04
CA LEU A 290 -6.43 13.62 4.51
C LEU A 290 -5.32 13.23 3.52
N MET A 291 -5.35 12.00 3.04
CA MET A 291 -4.35 11.52 2.07
C MET A 291 -4.46 12.23 0.72
N SER A 292 -5.68 12.59 0.29
CA SER A 292 -5.91 13.30 -0.97
C SER A 292 -5.46 14.77 -0.93
N HIS A 293 -5.43 15.37 0.24
CA HIS A 293 -4.89 16.72 0.43
C HIS A 293 -3.37 16.77 0.25
N LEU A 294 -2.67 15.70 0.64
CA LEU A 294 -1.24 15.60 0.42
C LEU A 294 -0.92 15.19 -1.03
N PHE A 295 -1.47 14.07 -1.47
CA PHE A 295 -1.23 13.55 -2.83
C PHE A 295 -2.50 12.89 -3.38
N LYS A 296 -2.88 13.27 -4.61
CA LYS A 296 -3.97 12.59 -5.33
C LYS A 296 -3.48 11.24 -5.83
N ALA A 297 -4.21 10.18 -5.53
CA ALA A 297 -3.94 8.82 -5.99
C ALA A 297 -5.24 8.12 -6.40
N LYS A 298 -5.12 7.02 -7.14
CA LYS A 298 -6.26 6.17 -7.50
C LYS A 298 -6.78 5.44 -6.27
N GLU A 299 -5.85 4.83 -5.55
CA GLU A 299 -6.10 4.16 -4.27
C GLU A 299 -5.22 4.82 -3.18
N TYR A 300 -5.67 4.79 -1.93
CA TYR A 300 -4.99 5.41 -0.80
C TYR A 300 -4.51 4.39 0.21
N ILE A 301 -5.36 3.42 0.56
CA ILE A 301 -5.05 2.35 1.49
C ILE A 301 -5.49 1.00 0.91
N GLN A 302 -4.78 -0.04 1.30
CA GLN A 302 -5.13 -1.44 1.05
C GLN A 302 -5.67 -2.05 2.34
N ILE A 303 -6.72 -2.84 2.21
CA ILE A 303 -7.39 -3.49 3.33
C ILE A 303 -7.36 -4.99 3.08
N ALA A 304 -7.03 -5.75 4.13
CA ALA A 304 -7.18 -7.20 4.16
C ALA A 304 -7.93 -7.61 5.42
N VAL A 305 -8.68 -8.70 5.35
CA VAL A 305 -9.47 -9.24 6.45
C VAL A 305 -8.94 -10.59 6.86
N SER A 306 -8.80 -10.80 8.16
CA SER A 306 -8.53 -12.09 8.77
C SER A 306 -9.72 -12.55 9.60
N TYR A 307 -10.13 -13.81 9.43
CA TYR A 307 -11.23 -14.45 10.17
C TYR A 307 -10.80 -15.16 11.44
N THR A 308 -9.51 -15.23 11.74
CA THR A 308 -9.04 -15.96 12.90
C THR A 308 -8.36 -15.10 13.91
N HIS A 309 -8.84 -15.20 15.15
CA HIS A 309 -7.98 -15.28 16.30
C HIS A 309 -7.32 -16.66 16.32
N LEU A 310 -6.16 -16.82 15.73
CA LEU A 310 -5.22 -17.78 16.28
C LEU A 310 -4.64 -17.17 17.56
N ARG A 311 -5.43 -17.19 18.64
CA ARG A 311 -4.79 -17.39 19.93
C ARG A 311 -4.27 -18.84 19.86
N ALA A 312 -2.98 -18.99 19.73
CA ALA A 312 -2.32 -20.19 20.19
C ALA A 312 -2.84 -20.40 21.62
N HIS A 313 -3.68 -21.38 21.83
CA HIS A 313 -3.89 -21.88 23.15
C HIS A 313 -2.53 -22.49 23.52
N GLU A 314 -1.73 -21.75 24.27
CA GLU A 314 -0.70 -22.29 25.10
C GLU A 314 -1.41 -23.25 26.07
N THR A 315 -1.28 -24.52 25.80
CA THR A 315 -1.52 -25.61 26.77
C THR A 315 -0.17 -26.12 27.20
#